data_c5346f34c69a3e9c5c262b0621cca31a
#
_entry.id   c5346f34c69a3e9c5c262b0621cca31a
#
_cell.length_a   1.000
_cell.length_b   1.000
_cell.length_c   1.000
_cell.angle_alpha   90.00
_cell.angle_beta   90.00
_cell.angle_gamma   90.00
#
_symmetry.space_group_name_H-M   'P 1'
#
loop_
_entity.id
_entity.type
_entity.pdbx_description
1 polymer ?
#
loop_
_entity_poly.entity_id
_entity_poly.type
_entity_poly.pdbx_seq_one_letter_code
_entity_poly.pdbx_strand_id
1 'polypeptide(L)'
;MINNQSRVISWFSCGAASAYATYLAYEKYGDRMEAVYCRVKEESKDNLRFLNEFVEKTGIPVKIIGDESMDYSIFKVFHKRKFIKGPTGAPCTMILKKNVRKDYQRHGDVQIFGYTIDEMSRVDRFIDSNNEVDTDFILVDKSITKPDCMRWFSRMGFTLPEMYRLGYANNNCIGCVKGGMGYF
;
A
#
# COMPACT_ATOMS: atom_id res chain seq x y z
N MET A 1 19.36 -1.35 14.50
CA MET A 1 19.98 -2.00 13.30
C MET A 1 19.04 -3.13 12.89
N ILE A 2 18.56 -3.12 11.64
CA ILE A 2 17.68 -4.17 11.09
C ILE A 2 18.46 -5.50 11.14
N ASN A 3 17.90 -6.50 11.84
CA ASN A 3 18.51 -7.81 11.91
C ASN A 3 18.52 -8.47 10.53
N ASN A 4 19.69 -8.98 10.10
CA ASN A 4 19.86 -9.61 8.79
C ASN A 4 19.05 -10.91 8.61
N GLN A 5 18.35 -11.39 9.64
CA GLN A 5 17.49 -12.57 9.62
C GLN A 5 16.00 -12.25 9.70
N SER A 6 15.61 -10.98 9.90
CA SER A 6 14.20 -10.60 10.00
C SER A 6 13.45 -10.82 8.69
N ARG A 7 12.20 -11.30 8.79
CA ARG A 7 11.25 -11.30 7.68
C ARG A 7 10.95 -9.86 7.28
N VAL A 8 10.83 -9.61 5.98
CA VAL A 8 10.51 -8.29 5.43
C VAL A 8 9.14 -8.34 4.78
N ILE A 9 8.23 -7.44 5.15
CA ILE A 9 6.90 -7.35 4.57
C ILE A 9 6.79 -6.07 3.76
N SER A 10 6.55 -6.17 2.46
CA SER A 10 6.23 -5.04 1.61
C SER A 10 4.72 -4.92 1.40
N TRP A 11 4.15 -3.80 1.85
CA TRP A 11 2.72 -3.53 1.76
C TRP A 11 2.35 -2.98 0.39
N PHE A 12 2.06 -3.90 -0.53
CA PHE A 12 1.63 -3.60 -1.89
C PHE A 12 0.18 -3.08 -1.89
N SER A 13 -0.05 -1.89 -2.42
CA SER A 13 -1.39 -1.27 -2.44
C SER A 13 -1.91 -1.00 -3.85
N CYS A 14 -1.34 -1.65 -4.87
CA CYS A 14 -1.62 -1.42 -6.29
C CYS A 14 -1.40 0.03 -6.77
N GLY A 15 -0.72 0.85 -5.97
CA GLY A 15 -0.27 2.19 -6.38
C GLY A 15 1.19 2.16 -6.86
N ALA A 16 1.58 3.07 -7.75
CA ALA A 16 2.92 3.11 -8.33
C ALA A 16 4.03 3.16 -7.26
N ALA A 17 3.88 3.99 -6.21
CA ALA A 17 4.89 4.09 -5.17
C ALA A 17 5.05 2.78 -4.37
N SER A 18 3.94 2.14 -3.95
CA SER A 18 4.02 0.88 -3.20
C SER A 18 4.57 -0.26 -4.05
N ALA A 19 4.21 -0.31 -5.33
CA ALA A 19 4.72 -1.34 -6.24
C ALA A 19 6.22 -1.17 -6.52
N TYR A 20 6.69 0.08 -6.70
CA TYR A 20 8.11 0.34 -6.87
C TYR A 20 8.91 0.08 -5.58
N ALA A 21 8.36 0.45 -4.41
CA ALA A 21 8.97 0.08 -3.13
C ALA A 21 9.10 -1.45 -2.98
N THR A 22 8.08 -2.20 -3.40
CA THR A 22 8.10 -3.67 -3.40
C THR A 22 9.19 -4.23 -4.31
N TYR A 23 9.32 -3.69 -5.52
CA TYR A 23 10.39 -4.10 -6.44
C TYR A 23 11.78 -3.87 -5.83
N LEU A 24 12.04 -2.66 -5.33
CA LEU A 24 13.33 -2.33 -4.70
C LEU A 24 13.59 -3.12 -3.41
N ALA A 25 12.53 -3.44 -2.65
CA ALA A 25 12.64 -4.29 -1.47
C ALA A 25 13.04 -5.72 -1.86
N TYR A 26 12.49 -6.25 -2.93
CA TYR A 26 12.88 -7.57 -3.42
C TYR A 26 14.34 -7.58 -3.90
N GLU A 27 14.77 -6.57 -4.62
CA GLU A 27 16.18 -6.38 -5.01
C GLU A 27 17.13 -6.36 -3.80
N LYS A 28 16.70 -5.72 -2.69
CA LYS A 28 17.49 -5.57 -1.48
C LYS A 28 17.49 -6.80 -0.56
N TYR A 29 16.34 -7.46 -0.42
CA TYR A 29 16.11 -8.49 0.61
C TYR A 29 15.91 -9.89 0.06
N GLY A 30 15.67 -10.04 -1.26
CA GLY A 30 15.46 -11.33 -1.91
C GLY A 30 14.29 -12.10 -1.30
N ASP A 31 14.47 -13.41 -1.13
CA ASP A 31 13.45 -14.33 -0.63
C ASP A 31 12.97 -14.08 0.80
N ARG A 32 13.64 -13.20 1.54
CA ARG A 32 13.16 -12.76 2.87
C ARG A 32 12.00 -11.77 2.79
N MET A 33 11.78 -11.18 1.61
CA MET A 33 10.71 -10.21 1.39
C MET A 33 9.44 -10.90 0.91
N GLU A 34 8.34 -10.63 1.57
CA GLU A 34 7.00 -11.04 1.19
C GLU A 34 6.19 -9.80 0.80
N ALA A 35 5.71 -9.75 -0.43
CA ALA A 35 4.79 -8.70 -0.87
C ALA A 35 3.36 -9.07 -0.49
N VAL A 36 2.64 -8.15 0.16
CA VAL A 36 1.31 -8.40 0.72
C VAL A 36 0.33 -7.30 0.33
N TYR A 37 -0.82 -7.69 -0.23
CA TYR A 37 -1.91 -6.80 -0.61
C TYR A 37 -3.13 -7.01 0.29
N CYS A 38 -3.56 -5.94 0.98
CA CYS A 38 -4.80 -5.93 1.75
C CYS A 38 -5.99 -5.65 0.81
N ARG A 39 -6.75 -6.69 0.47
CA ARG A 39 -7.90 -6.59 -0.44
C ARG A 39 -9.01 -5.72 0.13
N VAL A 40 -9.54 -4.82 -0.72
CA VAL A 40 -10.78 -4.07 -0.49
C VAL A 40 -11.64 -4.19 -1.73
N LYS A 41 -12.91 -4.58 -1.56
CA LYS A 41 -13.83 -4.92 -2.65
C LYS A 41 -14.15 -3.77 -3.57
N GLU A 42 -14.22 -2.55 -3.02
CA GLU A 42 -14.56 -1.32 -3.73
C GLU A 42 -13.34 -0.60 -4.33
N GLU A 43 -12.16 -1.18 -4.28
CA GLU A 43 -11.05 -0.70 -5.09
C GLU A 43 -11.32 -0.94 -6.58
N SER A 44 -10.66 -0.17 -7.45
CA SER A 44 -10.80 -0.37 -8.90
C SER A 44 -10.50 -1.82 -9.28
N LYS A 45 -11.33 -2.41 -10.15
CA LYS A 45 -11.08 -3.76 -10.71
C LYS A 45 -9.74 -3.84 -11.43
N ASP A 46 -9.25 -2.71 -11.94
CA ASP A 46 -7.95 -2.60 -12.60
C ASP A 46 -6.77 -2.83 -11.64
N ASN A 47 -6.99 -2.75 -10.33
CA ASN A 47 -5.96 -3.07 -9.33
C ASN A 47 -5.47 -4.52 -9.45
N LEU A 48 -6.38 -5.46 -9.69
CA LEU A 48 -6.01 -6.87 -9.88
C LEU A 48 -5.28 -7.09 -11.22
N ARG A 49 -5.66 -6.37 -12.28
CA ARG A 49 -4.91 -6.37 -13.53
C ARG A 49 -3.48 -5.89 -13.31
N PHE A 50 -3.30 -4.74 -12.64
CA PHE A 50 -1.98 -4.19 -12.35
C PHE A 50 -1.15 -5.09 -11.44
N LEU A 51 -1.77 -5.72 -10.43
CA LEU A 51 -1.10 -6.70 -9.56
C LEU A 51 -0.62 -7.90 -10.39
N ASN A 52 -1.46 -8.46 -11.25
CA ASN A 52 -1.10 -9.61 -12.09
C ASN A 52 0.01 -9.23 -13.08
N GLU A 53 -0.07 -8.06 -13.71
CA GLU A 53 0.99 -7.55 -14.60
C GLU A 53 2.31 -7.36 -13.82
N PHE A 54 2.25 -6.89 -12.57
CA PHE A 54 3.43 -6.75 -11.71
C PHE A 54 4.08 -8.13 -11.43
N VAL A 55 3.28 -9.11 -11.03
CA VAL A 55 3.77 -10.48 -10.79
C VAL A 55 4.37 -11.08 -12.05
N GLU A 56 3.69 -10.96 -13.19
CA GLU A 56 4.13 -11.51 -14.47
C GLU A 56 5.47 -10.92 -14.92
N LYS A 57 5.62 -9.59 -14.85
CA LYS A 57 6.81 -8.90 -15.35
C LYS A 57 8.01 -8.95 -14.40
N THR A 58 7.77 -9.05 -13.10
CA THR A 58 8.85 -9.02 -12.09
C THR A 58 9.18 -10.37 -11.50
N GLY A 59 8.28 -11.35 -11.62
CA GLY A 59 8.40 -12.65 -10.96
C GLY A 59 8.14 -12.57 -9.44
N ILE A 60 7.82 -11.41 -8.87
CA ILE A 60 7.64 -11.20 -7.44
C ILE A 60 6.20 -11.58 -7.06
N PRO A 61 5.97 -12.67 -6.30
CA PRO A 61 4.63 -13.06 -5.90
C PRO A 61 4.03 -12.06 -4.91
N VAL A 62 2.73 -11.75 -5.06
CA VAL A 62 1.99 -10.88 -4.14
C VAL A 62 0.90 -11.68 -3.46
N LYS A 63 1.01 -11.83 -2.14
CA LYS A 63 0.01 -12.50 -1.32
C LYS A 63 -1.18 -11.58 -1.07
N ILE A 64 -2.38 -12.07 -1.30
CA ILE A 64 -3.62 -11.34 -1.04
C ILE A 64 -4.18 -11.77 0.31
N ILE A 65 -4.42 -10.81 1.19
CA ILE A 65 -5.06 -11.00 2.51
C ILE A 65 -6.22 -10.03 2.66
N GLY A 66 -7.04 -10.19 3.71
CA GLY A 66 -8.12 -9.24 4.00
C GLY A 66 -9.05 -9.72 5.11
N ASP A 67 -10.01 -8.89 5.47
CA ASP A 67 -11.01 -9.18 6.49
C ASP A 67 -12.25 -9.84 5.87
N GLU A 68 -12.32 -11.18 5.97
CA GLU A 68 -13.45 -11.98 5.48
C GLU A 68 -14.73 -11.70 6.26
N SER A 69 -14.64 -11.38 7.55
CA SER A 69 -15.80 -11.08 8.39
C SER A 69 -16.54 -9.83 7.90
N MET A 70 -15.82 -8.92 7.25
CA MET A 70 -16.37 -7.72 6.59
C MET A 70 -16.60 -7.92 5.08
N ASP A 71 -16.43 -9.15 4.53
CA ASP A 71 -16.51 -9.42 3.10
C ASP A 71 -15.63 -8.46 2.27
N TYR A 72 -14.51 -8.03 2.86
CA TYR A 72 -13.57 -7.04 2.29
C TYR A 72 -14.22 -5.70 1.95
N SER A 73 -15.47 -5.42 2.38
CA SER A 73 -16.32 -4.33 1.92
C SER A 73 -16.32 -3.12 2.83
N ILE A 74 -16.05 -1.93 2.25
CA ILE A 74 -16.18 -0.65 2.96
C ILE A 74 -17.62 -0.40 3.39
N PHE A 75 -18.61 -0.82 2.59
CA PHE A 75 -20.03 -0.65 2.91
C PHE A 75 -20.45 -1.48 4.14
N LYS A 76 -19.98 -2.72 4.25
CA LYS A 76 -20.21 -3.52 5.47
C LYS A 76 -19.60 -2.86 6.71
N VAL A 77 -18.40 -2.31 6.58
CA VAL A 77 -17.76 -1.56 7.67
C VAL A 77 -18.61 -0.35 8.06
N PHE A 78 -19.03 0.47 7.11
CA PHE A 78 -19.84 1.66 7.38
C PHE A 78 -21.18 1.31 8.03
N HIS A 79 -21.86 0.28 7.52
CA HIS A 79 -23.11 -0.20 8.10
C HIS A 79 -22.93 -0.68 9.54
N LYS A 80 -21.91 -1.51 9.82
CA LYS A 80 -21.61 -2.03 11.16
C LYS A 80 -21.21 -0.92 12.14
N ARG A 81 -20.41 0.05 11.67
CA ARG A 81 -19.90 1.14 12.51
C ARG A 81 -20.86 2.32 12.64
N LYS A 82 -21.91 2.39 11.81
CA LYS A 82 -22.82 3.55 11.69
C LYS A 82 -22.07 4.86 11.50
N PHE A 83 -20.92 4.81 10.81
CA PHE A 83 -19.98 5.92 10.69
C PHE A 83 -19.11 5.78 9.44
N ILE A 84 -18.95 6.85 8.67
CA ILE A 84 -18.25 6.86 7.39
C ILE A 84 -16.84 7.47 7.51
N LYS A 85 -16.75 8.68 8.11
CA LYS A 85 -15.50 9.43 8.23
C LYS A 85 -15.59 10.47 9.34
N GLY A 86 -14.46 10.74 10.01
CA GLY A 86 -14.31 11.82 10.99
C GLY A 86 -12.90 12.40 10.98
N PRO A 87 -12.59 13.31 11.93
CA PRO A 87 -11.29 13.94 12.04
C PRO A 87 -10.12 12.94 12.14
N THR A 88 -10.34 11.81 12.79
CA THR A 88 -9.35 10.75 12.98
C THR A 88 -9.24 9.79 11.78
N GLY A 89 -10.02 10.00 10.72
CA GLY A 89 -10.01 9.20 9.49
C GLY A 89 -11.28 8.40 9.26
N ALA A 90 -11.18 7.35 8.45
CA ALA A 90 -12.29 6.49 8.06
C ALA A 90 -12.15 5.08 8.66
N PRO A 91 -13.24 4.48 9.21
CA PRO A 91 -13.21 3.16 9.82
C PRO A 91 -12.82 2.05 8.85
N CYS A 92 -13.10 2.19 7.55
CA CYS A 92 -12.67 1.23 6.53
C CYS A 92 -11.14 1.11 6.46
N THR A 93 -10.40 2.20 6.56
CA THR A 93 -8.92 2.16 6.60
C THR A 93 -8.42 1.44 7.85
N MET A 94 -9.07 1.66 9.01
CA MET A 94 -8.69 0.99 10.24
C MET A 94 -8.95 -0.52 10.14
N ILE A 95 -10.17 -0.90 9.79
CA ILE A 95 -10.62 -2.30 9.85
C ILE A 95 -10.02 -3.12 8.69
N LEU A 96 -10.17 -2.66 7.43
CA LEU A 96 -9.81 -3.45 6.26
C LEU A 96 -8.31 -3.40 5.90
N LYS A 97 -7.56 -2.45 6.47
CA LYS A 97 -6.12 -2.33 6.16
C LYS A 97 -5.24 -2.37 7.42
N LYS A 98 -5.45 -1.46 8.41
CA LYS A 98 -4.55 -1.38 9.56
C LYS A 98 -4.65 -2.60 10.48
N ASN A 99 -5.86 -3.06 10.81
CA ASN A 99 -6.04 -4.25 11.64
C ASN A 99 -5.54 -5.50 10.91
N VAL A 100 -5.92 -5.69 9.64
CA VAL A 100 -5.44 -6.80 8.80
C VAL A 100 -3.91 -6.86 8.76
N ARG A 101 -3.25 -5.70 8.66
CA ARG A 101 -1.79 -5.62 8.76
C ARG A 101 -1.27 -6.05 10.12
N LYS A 102 -1.87 -5.52 11.21
CA LYS A 102 -1.46 -5.82 12.60
C LYS A 102 -1.60 -7.30 12.91
N ASP A 103 -2.67 -7.93 12.42
CA ASP A 103 -2.92 -9.37 12.63
C ASP A 103 -1.95 -10.24 11.81
N TYR A 104 -1.45 -9.72 10.68
CA TYR A 104 -0.54 -10.44 9.81
C TYR A 104 0.94 -10.31 10.19
N GLN A 105 1.35 -9.13 10.66
CA GLN A 105 2.72 -8.83 11.05
C GLN A 105 3.11 -9.56 12.34
N ARG A 106 4.41 -9.83 12.48
CA ARG A 106 5.01 -10.41 13.68
C ARG A 106 5.98 -9.41 14.30
N HIS A 107 6.25 -9.58 15.58
CA HIS A 107 7.30 -8.82 16.23
C HIS A 107 8.65 -9.08 15.52
N GLY A 108 9.40 -8.03 15.25
CA GLY A 108 10.69 -8.10 14.54
C GLY A 108 10.60 -8.17 13.01
N ASP A 109 9.39 -8.13 12.41
CA ASP A 109 9.25 -7.95 10.97
C ASP A 109 9.69 -6.55 10.56
N VAL A 110 10.44 -6.43 9.48
CA VAL A 110 10.72 -5.13 8.84
C VAL A 110 9.60 -4.80 7.85
N GLN A 111 9.04 -3.61 7.97
CA GLN A 111 7.89 -3.17 7.17
C GLN A 111 8.32 -2.19 6.08
N ILE A 112 7.92 -2.45 4.85
CA ILE A 112 8.15 -1.57 3.70
C ILE A 112 6.83 -0.92 3.31
N PHE A 113 6.84 0.41 3.19
CA PHE A 113 5.72 1.22 2.74
C PHE A 113 6.10 2.05 1.52
N GLY A 114 5.15 2.29 0.63
CA GLY A 114 5.34 3.14 -0.54
C GLY A 114 5.26 4.63 -0.22
N TYR A 115 5.94 5.09 0.83
CA TYR A 115 6.11 6.53 1.08
C TYR A 115 7.26 7.06 0.24
N THR A 116 7.00 8.11 -0.51
CA THR A 116 8.00 8.82 -1.31
C THR A 116 8.61 9.99 -0.54
N ILE A 117 9.72 10.56 -1.04
CA ILE A 117 10.34 11.73 -0.41
C ILE A 117 9.36 12.93 -0.32
N ASP A 118 8.38 13.00 -1.21
CA ASP A 118 7.35 14.05 -1.20
C ASP A 118 6.38 13.92 0.01
N GLU A 119 6.43 12.80 0.73
CA GLU A 119 5.49 12.47 1.80
C GLU A 119 6.15 12.46 3.20
N MET A 120 7.26 13.17 3.41
CA MET A 120 8.03 13.16 4.67
C MET A 120 7.16 13.40 5.90
N SER A 121 6.24 14.37 5.86
CA SER A 121 5.32 14.63 6.98
C SER A 121 4.40 13.44 7.33
N ARG A 122 4.21 12.50 6.41
CA ARG A 122 3.48 11.25 6.67
C ARG A 122 4.41 10.19 7.26
N VAL A 123 5.65 10.17 6.83
CA VAL A 123 6.70 9.29 7.39
C VAL A 123 6.92 9.64 8.85
N ASP A 124 7.14 10.91 9.19
CA ASP A 124 7.35 11.36 10.56
C ASP A 124 6.17 10.96 11.47
N ARG A 125 4.94 11.26 11.05
CA ARG A 125 3.73 10.84 11.79
C ARG A 125 3.57 9.33 11.91
N PHE A 126 4.05 8.57 10.93
CA PHE A 126 4.02 7.12 11.01
C PHE A 126 5.00 6.61 12.06
N ILE A 127 6.23 7.10 12.06
CA ILE A 127 7.28 6.76 13.04
C ILE A 127 6.79 7.09 14.45
N ASP A 128 6.31 8.30 14.67
CA ASP A 128 5.79 8.75 15.98
C ASP A 128 4.64 7.89 16.52
N SER A 129 3.80 7.39 15.62
CA SER A 129 2.61 6.59 15.99
C SER A 129 2.85 5.08 16.01
N ASN A 130 4.02 4.60 15.61
CA ASN A 130 4.34 3.17 15.49
C ASN A 130 5.84 2.93 15.78
N ASN A 131 6.31 3.48 16.89
CA ASN A 131 7.72 3.39 17.30
C ASN A 131 8.20 1.95 17.59
N GLU A 132 7.24 1.02 17.77
CA GLU A 132 7.49 -0.40 17.95
C GLU A 132 7.68 -1.18 16.63
N VAL A 133 7.49 -0.51 15.48
CA VAL A 133 7.54 -1.16 14.16
C VAL A 133 8.85 -0.83 13.46
N ASP A 134 9.64 -1.86 13.18
CA ASP A 134 10.82 -1.70 12.33
C ASP A 134 10.40 -1.40 10.90
N THR A 135 10.90 -0.29 10.34
CA THR A 135 10.56 0.14 8.98
C THR A 135 11.81 0.44 8.16
N ASP A 136 11.70 0.18 6.86
CA ASP A 136 12.68 0.63 5.88
C ASP A 136 11.95 1.47 4.82
N PHE A 137 12.24 2.75 4.79
CA PHE A 137 11.63 3.72 3.87
C PHE A 137 12.45 3.84 2.57
N ILE A 138 12.58 2.75 1.84
CA ILE A 138 13.47 2.59 0.67
C ILE A 138 13.35 3.74 -0.35
N LEU A 139 12.12 4.22 -0.62
CA LEU A 139 11.92 5.32 -1.57
C LEU A 139 12.42 6.66 -1.02
N VAL A 140 12.27 6.88 0.29
CA VAL A 140 12.76 8.09 0.96
C VAL A 140 14.29 8.09 0.97
N ASP A 141 14.91 6.99 1.38
CA ASP A 141 16.36 6.84 1.45
C ASP A 141 17.02 7.06 0.09
N LYS A 142 16.33 6.70 -0.99
CA LYS A 142 16.78 6.91 -2.37
C LYS A 142 16.31 8.24 -2.96
N SER A 143 15.69 9.13 -2.18
CA SER A 143 15.13 10.41 -2.62
C SER A 143 14.18 10.28 -3.84
N ILE A 144 13.42 9.19 -3.90
CA ILE A 144 12.50 8.89 -5.00
C ILE A 144 11.18 9.61 -4.78
N THR A 145 10.77 10.37 -5.80
CA THR A 145 9.49 11.07 -5.86
C THR A 145 8.39 10.17 -6.46
N LYS A 146 7.14 10.58 -6.29
CA LYS A 146 6.01 9.87 -6.92
C LYS A 146 6.06 9.90 -8.45
N PRO A 147 6.39 11.02 -9.12
CA PRO A 147 6.65 11.03 -10.55
C PRO A 147 7.76 10.07 -10.99
N ASP A 148 8.80 9.89 -10.17
CA ASP A 148 9.86 8.91 -10.48
C ASP A 148 9.33 7.48 -10.51
N CYS A 149 8.49 7.12 -9.53
CA CYS A 149 7.82 5.82 -9.54
C CYS A 149 7.01 5.61 -10.82
N MET A 150 6.21 6.60 -11.22
CA MET A 150 5.39 6.51 -12.43
C MET A 150 6.25 6.39 -13.69
N ARG A 151 7.34 7.16 -13.80
CA ARG A 151 8.29 7.08 -14.90
C ARG A 151 8.98 5.72 -15.01
N TRP A 152 9.34 5.12 -13.86
CA TRP A 152 9.93 3.79 -13.83
C TRP A 152 8.97 2.75 -14.44
N PHE A 153 7.71 2.73 -14.02
CA PHE A 153 6.72 1.82 -14.58
C PHE A 153 6.50 2.03 -16.07
N SER A 154 6.44 3.28 -16.51
CA SER A 154 6.31 3.61 -17.94
C SER A 154 7.49 3.08 -18.75
N ARG A 155 8.74 3.27 -18.28
CA ARG A 155 9.96 2.77 -18.94
C ARG A 155 10.00 1.24 -19.00
N MET A 156 9.49 0.57 -17.98
CA MET A 156 9.40 -0.89 -17.92
C MET A 156 8.21 -1.44 -18.69
N GLY A 157 7.48 -0.59 -19.42
CA GLY A 157 6.35 -0.99 -20.27
C GLY A 157 5.12 -1.44 -19.50
N PHE A 158 4.94 -1.02 -18.23
CA PHE A 158 3.72 -1.29 -17.48
C PHE A 158 2.58 -0.37 -17.88
N THR A 159 1.37 -0.89 -17.85
CA THR A 159 0.16 -0.08 -17.89
C THR A 159 -0.19 0.40 -16.49
N LEU A 160 -0.01 1.68 -16.21
CA LEU A 160 -0.37 2.25 -14.90
C LEU A 160 -1.84 1.99 -14.53
N PRO A 161 -2.15 1.86 -13.23
CA PRO A 161 -3.52 1.74 -12.75
C PRO A 161 -4.47 2.78 -13.32
N GLU A 162 -5.71 2.37 -13.59
CA GLU A 162 -6.75 3.18 -14.24
C GLU A 162 -6.95 4.55 -13.59
N MET A 163 -6.91 4.64 -12.26
CA MET A 163 -7.09 5.91 -11.56
C MET A 163 -6.05 6.96 -11.97
N TYR A 164 -4.79 6.56 -12.21
CA TYR A 164 -3.79 7.49 -12.73
C TYR A 164 -4.07 7.92 -14.17
N ARG A 165 -4.56 7.00 -15.01
CA ARG A 165 -4.94 7.30 -16.40
C ARG A 165 -6.14 8.23 -16.50
N LEU A 166 -7.02 8.19 -15.48
CA LEU A 166 -8.16 9.12 -15.32
C LEU A 166 -7.74 10.46 -14.69
N GLY A 167 -6.44 10.68 -14.39
CA GLY A 167 -5.93 11.93 -13.85
C GLY A 167 -5.93 12.04 -12.32
N TYR A 168 -6.31 11.00 -11.59
CA TYR A 168 -6.26 11.02 -10.13
C TYR A 168 -4.83 10.90 -9.61
N ALA A 169 -4.49 11.71 -8.61
CA ALA A 169 -3.17 11.68 -7.98
C ALA A 169 -2.88 10.38 -7.21
N ASN A 170 -3.90 9.61 -6.83
CA ASN A 170 -3.75 8.39 -6.04
C ASN A 170 -4.67 7.28 -6.56
N ASN A 171 -4.20 6.03 -6.44
CA ASN A 171 -5.00 4.84 -6.75
C ASN A 171 -5.88 4.48 -5.54
N ASN A 172 -6.92 5.26 -5.30
CA ASN A 172 -7.87 5.08 -4.18
C ASN A 172 -9.04 4.18 -4.57
N CYS A 173 -9.82 3.75 -3.56
CA CYS A 173 -11.12 3.11 -3.79
C CYS A 173 -12.04 4.03 -4.59
N ILE A 174 -12.90 3.46 -5.44
CA ILE A 174 -13.95 4.21 -6.14
C ILE A 174 -14.89 4.83 -5.10
N GLY A 175 -15.13 6.15 -5.19
CA GLY A 175 -15.92 6.87 -4.19
C GLY A 175 -15.25 6.96 -2.81
N CYS A 176 -13.93 7.09 -2.76
CA CYS A 176 -13.17 7.12 -1.51
C CYS A 176 -13.63 8.27 -0.59
N VAL A 177 -14.22 7.94 0.56
CA VAL A 177 -14.71 8.92 1.54
C VAL A 177 -13.60 9.82 2.14
N LYS A 178 -12.33 9.51 1.90
CA LYS A 178 -11.17 10.33 2.26
C LYS A 178 -10.76 11.27 1.14
N GLY A 179 -11.35 11.14 -0.05
CA GLY A 179 -11.17 12.08 -1.15
C GLY A 179 -11.64 13.49 -0.75
N GLY A 180 -10.94 14.51 -1.21
CA GLY A 180 -11.39 15.91 -1.11
C GLY A 180 -12.43 16.22 -2.20
N MET A 181 -12.92 17.48 -2.23
CA MET A 181 -13.88 17.92 -3.26
C MET A 181 -13.40 17.69 -4.69
N GLY A 182 -12.09 17.81 -4.95
CA GLY A 182 -11.52 17.51 -6.28
C GLY A 182 -11.44 16.03 -6.64
N TYR A 183 -11.90 15.13 -5.76
CA TYR A 183 -12.01 13.69 -6.06
C TYR A 183 -13.37 13.32 -6.64
N PHE A 184 -14.38 14.09 -6.36
CA PHE A 184 -15.77 13.95 -6.83
C PHE A 184 -16.11 15.06 -7.82
#